data_8510c7a70ffeddd59c74635e1b186262
#
_entry.id   8510c7a70ffeddd59c74635e1b186262
#
_cell.length_a   1.000
_cell.length_b   1.000
_cell.length_c   1.000
_cell.angle_alpha   90.00
_cell.angle_beta   90.00
_cell.angle_gamma   90.00
#
_symmetry.space_group_name_H-M   'P 1'
#
loop_
_entity.id
_entity.type
_entity.pdbx_description
1 polymer ?
#
loop_
_entity_poly.entity_id
_entity_poly.type
_entity_poly.pdbx_seq_one_letter_code
_entity_poly.pdbx_strand_id
1 'polypeptide(L)'
;IIGISDAPIAAWSDDLVVPDGDTGEIVVRGPLVTRQYFRNPSADKLAKIPDGTSFWHRMGDLGWKDRKNRIWFCGRKSHRVSAPEGDLFTIPCEAVFNNHPGVLRSALVGIGQRPRQLPVMCIERTPEGRRMNRRQLTEELLAIGAASPLTRPIRHLLYHRRFPVDIRHNAKIYREQLAAWAARRVKAQAIENEGAPNNG
;
A
#
# COMPACT_ATOMS: atom_id res chain seq x y z
N ILE A 1 -15.79 -9.36 -3.48
CA ILE A 1 -14.33 -9.30 -3.36
C ILE A 1 -13.76 -10.51 -4.10
N ILE A 2 -12.76 -10.31 -4.96
CA ILE A 2 -12.12 -11.37 -5.74
C ILE A 2 -10.60 -11.42 -5.46
N GLY A 3 -9.97 -12.52 -5.85
CA GLY A 3 -8.51 -12.67 -5.76
C GLY A 3 -7.77 -11.54 -6.47
N ILE A 4 -6.63 -11.10 -5.88
CA ILE A 4 -5.83 -10.01 -6.45
C ILE A 4 -5.08 -10.52 -7.68
N SER A 5 -5.25 -9.83 -8.82
CA SER A 5 -4.52 -10.13 -10.06
C SER A 5 -4.08 -8.84 -10.75
N ASP A 6 -2.87 -8.82 -11.29
CA ASP A 6 -2.39 -7.72 -12.15
C ASP A 6 -2.66 -8.00 -13.65
N ALA A 7 -3.08 -9.22 -13.99
CA ALA A 7 -3.45 -9.61 -15.33
C ALA A 7 -4.94 -9.37 -15.64
N PRO A 8 -5.33 -9.29 -16.92
CA PRO A 8 -6.72 -9.36 -17.33
C PRO A 8 -7.36 -10.69 -16.90
N ILE A 9 -8.66 -10.65 -16.57
CA ILE A 9 -9.47 -11.82 -16.26
C ILE A 9 -10.43 -12.01 -17.43
N ALA A 10 -10.36 -13.17 -18.09
CA ALA A 10 -11.06 -13.41 -19.34
C ALA A 10 -12.57 -13.56 -19.20
N ALA A 11 -13.04 -14.15 -18.11
CA ALA A 11 -14.43 -14.36 -17.81
C ALA A 11 -14.67 -14.44 -16.30
N TRP A 12 -15.87 -14.13 -15.86
CA TRP A 12 -16.30 -14.33 -14.48
C TRP A 12 -16.45 -15.82 -14.16
N SER A 13 -15.99 -16.19 -12.98
CA SER A 13 -16.26 -17.47 -12.32
C SER A 13 -16.41 -17.20 -10.82
N ASP A 14 -17.25 -17.95 -10.14
CA ASP A 14 -17.44 -17.84 -8.70
C ASP A 14 -16.16 -18.22 -7.92
N ASP A 15 -15.27 -19.00 -8.54
CA ASP A 15 -13.95 -19.34 -7.98
C ASP A 15 -13.01 -18.12 -7.83
N LEU A 16 -13.34 -17.00 -8.48
CA LEU A 16 -12.62 -15.74 -8.29
C LEU A 16 -12.87 -15.12 -6.92
N VAL A 17 -14.03 -15.45 -6.30
CA VAL A 17 -14.47 -14.83 -5.05
C VAL A 17 -13.66 -15.39 -3.89
N VAL A 18 -13.08 -14.48 -3.08
CA VAL A 18 -12.35 -14.86 -1.87
C VAL A 18 -13.30 -15.02 -0.68
N PRO A 19 -12.95 -15.85 0.32
CA PRO A 19 -13.72 -16.00 1.55
C PRO A 19 -13.91 -14.66 2.29
N ASP A 20 -14.98 -14.55 3.08
CA ASP A 20 -15.20 -13.41 3.97
C ASP A 20 -14.04 -13.32 4.98
N GLY A 21 -13.49 -12.13 5.14
CA GLY A 21 -12.31 -11.86 5.96
C GLY A 21 -11.02 -11.80 5.16
N ASP A 22 -10.96 -12.38 3.98
CA ASP A 22 -9.77 -12.32 3.13
C ASP A 22 -9.75 -11.02 2.31
N THR A 23 -8.56 -10.43 2.21
CA THR A 23 -8.36 -9.22 1.40
C THR A 23 -8.24 -9.58 -0.08
N GLY A 24 -9.03 -8.90 -0.91
CA GLY A 24 -9.01 -9.06 -2.36
C GLY A 24 -9.30 -7.75 -3.09
N GLU A 25 -9.49 -7.84 -4.39
CA GLU A 25 -9.88 -6.70 -5.24
C GLU A 25 -11.39 -6.50 -5.21
N ILE A 26 -11.81 -5.26 -4.99
CA ILE A 26 -13.22 -4.88 -4.99
C ILE A 26 -13.72 -4.81 -6.43
N VAL A 27 -14.77 -5.56 -6.71
CA VAL A 27 -15.47 -5.53 -8.00
C VAL A 27 -16.92 -5.13 -7.80
N VAL A 28 -17.49 -4.44 -8.78
CA VAL A 28 -18.86 -3.96 -8.74
C VAL A 28 -19.57 -4.28 -10.05
N ARG A 29 -20.89 -4.50 -9.97
CA ARG A 29 -21.78 -4.73 -11.10
C ARG A 29 -23.04 -3.90 -10.91
N GLY A 30 -23.55 -3.29 -11.97
CA GLY A 30 -24.80 -2.54 -11.91
C GLY A 30 -24.94 -1.51 -13.01
N PRO A 31 -26.11 -0.86 -13.11
CA PRO A 31 -26.44 0.06 -14.22
C PRO A 31 -25.58 1.34 -14.21
N LEU A 32 -25.01 1.71 -13.06
CA LEU A 32 -24.17 2.92 -12.91
C LEU A 32 -22.71 2.69 -13.30
N VAL A 33 -22.33 1.44 -13.58
CA VAL A 33 -20.94 1.08 -13.88
C VAL A 33 -20.61 1.48 -15.32
N THR A 34 -19.56 2.26 -15.49
CA THR A 34 -19.05 2.67 -16.82
C THR A 34 -18.73 1.46 -17.69
N ARG A 35 -19.30 1.40 -18.90
CA ARG A 35 -19.12 0.26 -19.80
C ARG A 35 -17.72 0.18 -20.38
N GLN A 36 -17.10 1.32 -20.72
CA GLN A 36 -15.78 1.38 -21.33
C GLN A 36 -15.08 2.69 -21.00
N TYR A 37 -13.75 2.69 -21.07
CA TYR A 37 -12.93 3.89 -21.01
C TYR A 37 -12.81 4.51 -22.40
N PHE A 38 -12.83 5.84 -22.45
CA PHE A 38 -12.73 6.55 -23.71
C PHE A 38 -11.40 6.25 -24.41
N ARG A 39 -11.46 5.66 -25.61
CA ARG A 39 -10.30 5.30 -26.45
C ARG A 39 -9.18 4.54 -25.73
N ASN A 40 -9.52 3.69 -24.75
CA ASN A 40 -8.52 2.93 -23.99
C ASN A 40 -8.92 1.45 -23.82
N PRO A 41 -8.87 0.64 -24.92
CA PRO A 41 -9.24 -0.78 -24.87
C PRO A 41 -8.35 -1.63 -23.94
N SER A 42 -7.09 -1.24 -23.75
CA SER A 42 -6.19 -1.95 -22.82
C SER A 42 -6.62 -1.78 -21.37
N ALA A 43 -7.07 -0.58 -20.98
CA ALA A 43 -7.64 -0.36 -19.65
C ALA A 43 -8.98 -1.12 -19.47
N ASP A 44 -9.81 -1.22 -20.52
CA ASP A 44 -11.02 -2.01 -20.45
C ASP A 44 -10.74 -3.49 -20.18
N LYS A 45 -9.77 -4.09 -20.87
CA LYS A 45 -9.36 -5.48 -20.65
C LYS A 45 -8.91 -5.74 -19.21
N LEU A 46 -8.24 -4.77 -18.59
CA LEU A 46 -7.78 -4.86 -17.20
C LEU A 46 -8.90 -4.63 -16.19
N ALA A 47 -9.87 -3.78 -16.52
CA ALA A 47 -10.90 -3.32 -15.59
C ALA A 47 -12.23 -4.04 -15.72
N LYS A 48 -12.47 -4.79 -16.79
CA LYS A 48 -13.75 -5.46 -17.04
C LYS A 48 -13.58 -6.96 -17.09
N ILE A 49 -14.42 -7.67 -16.36
CA ILE A 49 -14.50 -9.14 -16.37
C ILE A 49 -15.83 -9.49 -17.03
N PRO A 50 -15.83 -10.05 -18.24
CA PRO A 50 -17.07 -10.48 -18.92
C PRO A 50 -17.86 -11.50 -18.11
N ASP A 51 -19.20 -11.37 -18.11
CA ASP A 51 -20.13 -12.27 -17.43
C ASP A 51 -21.43 -12.40 -18.26
N GLY A 52 -21.45 -13.31 -19.22
CA GLY A 52 -22.53 -13.45 -20.18
C GLY A 52 -22.78 -12.18 -20.98
N THR A 53 -23.97 -11.60 -20.86
CA THR A 53 -24.35 -10.32 -21.50
C THR A 53 -23.97 -9.09 -20.67
N SER A 54 -23.32 -9.28 -19.51
CA SER A 54 -22.94 -8.25 -18.56
C SER A 54 -21.44 -8.31 -18.25
N PHE A 55 -21.01 -7.56 -17.25
CA PHE A 55 -19.61 -7.57 -16.78
C PHE A 55 -19.52 -7.11 -15.34
N TRP A 56 -18.43 -7.51 -14.68
CA TRP A 56 -17.97 -6.94 -13.42
C TRP A 56 -16.88 -5.91 -13.67
N HIS A 57 -16.93 -4.81 -12.93
CA HIS A 57 -15.91 -3.78 -13.00
C HIS A 57 -14.95 -3.90 -11.82
N ARG A 58 -13.67 -4.04 -12.11
CA ARG A 58 -12.58 -4.02 -11.14
C ARG A 58 -12.27 -2.58 -10.77
N MET A 59 -12.47 -2.22 -9.50
CA MET A 59 -12.31 -0.85 -9.00
C MET A 59 -10.84 -0.41 -8.91
N GLY A 60 -9.91 -1.38 -8.94
CA GLY A 60 -8.51 -1.12 -8.62
C GLY A 60 -8.31 -0.77 -7.13
N ASP A 61 -9.29 -1.07 -6.31
CA ASP A 61 -9.32 -0.89 -4.87
C ASP A 61 -9.27 -2.26 -4.20
N LEU A 62 -8.57 -2.35 -3.06
CA LEU A 62 -8.48 -3.54 -2.25
C LEU A 62 -9.30 -3.40 -0.98
N GLY A 63 -9.87 -4.51 -0.53
CA GLY A 63 -10.64 -4.56 0.69
C GLY A 63 -11.05 -5.97 1.04
N TRP A 64 -11.65 -6.12 2.20
CA TRP A 64 -12.23 -7.38 2.65
C TRP A 64 -13.65 -7.15 3.17
N LYS A 65 -14.44 -8.21 3.18
CA LYS A 65 -15.82 -8.18 3.62
C LYS A 65 -15.95 -8.89 4.96
N ASP A 66 -16.63 -8.27 5.92
CA ASP A 66 -16.89 -8.88 7.21
C ASP A 66 -18.22 -9.69 7.22
N ARG A 67 -18.45 -10.42 8.30
CA ARG A 67 -19.67 -11.26 8.50
C ARG A 67 -20.99 -10.45 8.51
N LYS A 68 -20.91 -9.10 8.58
CA LYS A 68 -22.06 -8.20 8.49
C LYS A 68 -22.19 -7.57 7.09
N ASN A 69 -21.50 -8.13 6.09
CA ASN A 69 -21.44 -7.62 4.72
C ASN A 69 -20.88 -6.19 4.59
N ARG A 70 -20.10 -5.69 5.56
CA ARG A 70 -19.43 -4.41 5.44
C ARG A 70 -18.10 -4.58 4.73
N ILE A 71 -17.78 -3.66 3.83
CA ILE A 71 -16.50 -3.64 3.12
C ILE A 71 -15.52 -2.75 3.88
N TRP A 72 -14.36 -3.30 4.17
CA TRP A 72 -13.24 -2.61 4.80
C TRP A 72 -12.18 -2.31 3.77
N PHE A 73 -11.98 -1.04 3.47
CA PHE A 73 -11.04 -0.59 2.45
C PHE A 73 -9.59 -0.73 2.91
N CYS A 74 -8.75 -1.37 2.08
CA CYS A 74 -7.34 -1.62 2.37
C CYS A 74 -6.36 -0.76 1.55
N GLY A 75 -6.86 0.00 0.60
CA GLY A 75 -6.05 0.89 -0.26
C GLY A 75 -6.14 0.53 -1.74
N ARG A 76 -5.39 1.24 -2.57
CA ARG A 76 -5.33 0.99 -4.00
C ARG A 76 -4.49 -0.25 -4.32
N LYS A 77 -4.95 -1.07 -5.28
CA LYS A 77 -4.20 -2.24 -5.78
C LYS A 77 -2.80 -1.86 -6.28
N SER A 78 -2.70 -0.73 -6.99
CA SER A 78 -1.42 -0.23 -7.49
C SER A 78 -0.44 0.16 -6.38
N HIS A 79 -0.91 0.47 -5.19
CA HIS A 79 -0.09 0.92 -4.06
C HIS A 79 0.26 -0.18 -3.07
N ARG A 80 -0.26 -1.42 -3.24
CA ARG A 80 0.16 -2.53 -2.39
C ARG A 80 1.66 -2.78 -2.55
N VAL A 81 2.29 -3.23 -1.51
CA VAL A 81 3.70 -3.62 -1.53
C VAL A 81 3.77 -5.13 -1.48
N SER A 82 4.31 -5.73 -2.55
CA SER A 82 4.46 -7.18 -2.64
C SER A 82 5.86 -7.56 -2.18
N ALA A 83 5.95 -7.92 -0.88
CA ALA A 83 7.17 -8.38 -0.22
C ALA A 83 7.31 -9.92 -0.34
N PRO A 84 8.50 -10.48 -0.07
CA PRO A 84 8.70 -11.93 -0.04
C PRO A 84 7.76 -12.66 0.92
N GLU A 85 7.37 -12.00 2.02
CA GLU A 85 6.48 -12.54 3.05
C GLU A 85 4.99 -12.41 2.69
N GLY A 86 4.65 -11.71 1.60
CA GLY A 86 3.30 -11.50 1.11
C GLY A 86 2.98 -10.04 0.82
N ASP A 87 1.75 -9.79 0.42
CA ASP A 87 1.27 -8.44 0.11
C ASP A 87 0.96 -7.63 1.37
N LEU A 88 1.45 -6.39 1.41
CA LEU A 88 1.16 -5.40 2.44
C LEU A 88 0.26 -4.32 1.86
N PHE A 89 -0.81 -4.01 2.60
CA PHE A 89 -1.83 -3.06 2.17
C PHE A 89 -1.67 -1.72 2.89
N THR A 90 -1.75 -0.63 2.14
CA THR A 90 -1.36 0.70 2.64
C THR A 90 -2.19 1.14 3.84
N ILE A 91 -3.52 1.08 3.75
CA ILE A 91 -4.40 1.63 4.79
C ILE A 91 -4.23 0.92 6.15
N PRO A 92 -4.35 -0.42 6.26
CA PRO A 92 -4.19 -1.08 7.54
C PRO A 92 -2.78 -0.97 8.10
N CYS A 93 -1.74 -1.01 7.25
CA CYS A 93 -0.37 -0.85 7.72
C CYS A 93 -0.10 0.57 8.26
N GLU A 94 -0.55 1.59 7.54
CA GLU A 94 -0.36 3.00 7.93
C GLU A 94 -1.13 3.35 9.20
N ALA A 95 -2.31 2.77 9.40
CA ALA A 95 -3.10 2.97 10.62
C ALA A 95 -2.34 2.59 11.89
N VAL A 96 -1.50 1.54 11.84
CA VAL A 96 -0.68 1.11 12.98
C VAL A 96 0.28 2.22 13.42
N PHE A 97 0.96 2.86 12.46
CA PHE A 97 1.96 3.90 12.75
C PHE A 97 1.33 5.28 13.02
N ASN A 98 0.20 5.57 12.38
CA ASN A 98 -0.51 6.85 12.55
C ASN A 98 -1.11 7.05 13.95
N ASN A 99 -1.22 5.98 14.75
CA ASN A 99 -1.67 6.08 16.14
C ASN A 99 -0.60 6.66 17.10
N HIS A 100 0.65 6.80 16.64
CA HIS A 100 1.72 7.34 17.47
C HIS A 100 1.68 8.88 17.48
N PRO A 101 1.74 9.56 18.65
CA PRO A 101 1.59 11.03 18.75
C PRO A 101 2.69 11.82 18.01
N GLY A 102 3.86 11.23 17.82
CA GLY A 102 4.95 11.82 17.03
C GLY A 102 4.78 11.74 15.51
N VAL A 103 3.76 11.01 15.02
CA VAL A 103 3.49 10.79 13.60
C VAL A 103 2.33 11.66 13.13
N LEU A 104 2.59 12.55 12.19
CA LEU A 104 1.54 13.32 11.52
C LEU A 104 0.80 12.45 10.51
N ARG A 105 1.54 11.68 9.74
CA ARG A 105 1.07 10.66 8.81
C ARG A 105 2.21 9.74 8.39
N SER A 106 1.86 8.54 8.01
CA SER A 106 2.77 7.55 7.45
C SER A 106 2.37 7.18 6.02
N ALA A 107 3.31 6.61 5.27
CA ALA A 107 3.05 6.10 3.93
C ALA A 107 3.92 4.88 3.66
N LEU A 108 3.27 3.76 3.39
CA LEU A 108 3.93 2.52 2.98
C LEU A 108 4.30 2.61 1.50
N VAL A 109 5.57 2.35 1.18
CA VAL A 109 6.07 2.26 -0.18
C VAL A 109 6.93 1.00 -0.36
N GLY A 110 6.92 0.43 -1.56
CA GLY A 110 7.78 -0.68 -1.94
C GLY A 110 8.96 -0.20 -2.77
N ILE A 111 10.16 -0.66 -2.43
CA ILE A 111 11.37 -0.41 -3.22
C ILE A 111 11.73 -1.67 -3.99
N GLY A 112 12.05 -1.53 -5.29
CA GLY A 112 12.32 -2.64 -6.19
C GLY A 112 11.10 -3.12 -6.95
N GLN A 113 11.21 -4.28 -7.58
CA GLN A 113 10.15 -4.85 -8.43
C GLN A 113 9.33 -5.88 -7.68
N ARG A 114 8.02 -5.93 -8.00
CA ARG A 114 7.15 -7.02 -7.55
C ARG A 114 7.61 -8.36 -8.15
N PRO A 115 7.47 -9.45 -7.43
CA PRO A 115 6.86 -9.63 -6.11
C PRO A 115 7.85 -9.52 -4.93
N ARG A 116 9.03 -8.96 -5.10
CA ARG A 116 10.13 -8.91 -4.10
C ARG A 116 10.50 -7.48 -3.72
N GLN A 117 9.50 -6.67 -3.41
CA GLN A 117 9.74 -5.31 -2.96
C GLN A 117 10.21 -5.29 -1.50
N LEU A 118 11.14 -4.37 -1.21
CA LEU A 118 11.50 -4.01 0.16
C LEU A 118 10.43 -3.06 0.71
N PRO A 119 9.68 -3.42 1.76
CA PRO A 119 8.70 -2.55 2.37
C PRO A 119 9.39 -1.48 3.22
N VAL A 120 9.05 -0.22 2.96
CA VAL A 120 9.57 0.93 3.69
C VAL A 120 8.39 1.78 4.17
N MET A 121 8.36 2.09 5.46
CA MET A 121 7.41 3.04 6.03
C MET A 121 8.04 4.43 6.07
N CYS A 122 7.51 5.32 5.27
CA CYS A 122 7.86 6.74 5.32
C CYS A 122 7.03 7.42 6.40
N ILE A 123 7.68 8.27 7.20
CA ILE A 123 7.07 8.97 8.34
C ILE A 123 7.21 10.48 8.13
N GLU A 124 6.10 11.19 8.21
CA GLU A 124 6.07 12.64 8.41
C GLU A 124 5.71 12.92 9.87
N ARG A 125 6.56 13.67 10.56
CA ARG A 125 6.46 13.90 12.00
C ARG A 125 5.57 15.10 12.31
N THR A 126 4.82 15.01 13.42
CA THR A 126 4.16 16.16 14.05
C THR A 126 5.21 17.20 14.55
N PRO A 127 4.81 18.43 14.92
CA PRO A 127 5.71 19.35 15.59
C PRO A 127 6.33 18.76 16.86
N GLU A 128 5.57 18.02 17.65
CA GLU A 128 6.02 17.30 18.84
C GLU A 128 7.01 16.20 18.49
N GLY A 129 6.70 15.38 17.49
CA GLY A 129 7.57 14.32 17.01
C GLY A 129 8.90 14.83 16.44
N ARG A 130 8.97 16.08 15.99
CA ARG A 130 10.24 16.71 15.56
C ARG A 130 11.13 17.11 16.76
N ARG A 131 10.55 17.33 17.94
CA ARG A 131 11.25 17.62 19.20
C ARG A 131 11.72 16.35 19.91
N MET A 132 11.10 15.21 19.63
CA MET A 132 11.49 13.92 20.19
C MET A 132 12.88 13.50 19.69
N ASN A 133 13.61 12.76 20.53
CA ASN A 133 14.84 12.10 20.11
C ASN A 133 14.52 11.14 18.95
N ARG A 134 15.20 11.33 17.81
CA ARG A 134 14.92 10.56 16.59
C ARG A 134 15.15 9.07 16.77
N ARG A 135 16.18 8.69 17.54
CA ARG A 135 16.51 7.29 17.81
C ARG A 135 15.41 6.64 18.63
N GLN A 136 14.99 7.28 19.72
CA GLN A 136 13.90 6.81 20.56
C GLN A 136 12.60 6.67 19.77
N LEU A 137 12.20 7.68 18.99
CA LEU A 137 11.01 7.61 18.13
C LEU A 137 11.10 6.43 17.14
N THR A 138 12.28 6.17 16.57
CA THR A 138 12.47 5.05 15.65
C THR A 138 12.30 3.71 16.35
N GLU A 139 12.86 3.55 17.56
CA GLU A 139 12.74 2.34 18.39
C GLU A 139 11.27 2.08 18.77
N GLU A 140 10.54 3.11 19.19
CA GLU A 140 9.10 3.04 19.51
C GLU A 140 8.27 2.61 18.29
N LEU A 141 8.49 3.25 17.15
CA LEU A 141 7.75 2.92 15.90
C LEU A 141 8.07 1.51 15.39
N LEU A 142 9.33 1.06 15.47
CA LEU A 142 9.69 -0.31 15.11
C LEU A 142 9.06 -1.33 16.05
N ALA A 143 9.01 -1.04 17.36
CA ALA A 143 8.33 -1.88 18.33
C ALA A 143 6.82 -2.01 18.05
N ILE A 144 6.15 -0.89 17.77
CA ILE A 144 4.73 -0.87 17.37
C ILE A 144 4.52 -1.68 16.08
N GLY A 145 5.37 -1.50 15.08
CA GLY A 145 5.30 -2.23 13.81
C GLY A 145 5.51 -3.73 13.98
N ALA A 146 6.44 -4.15 14.83
CA ALA A 146 6.74 -5.55 15.09
C ALA A 146 5.62 -6.27 15.87
N ALA A 147 4.90 -5.55 16.70
CA ALA A 147 3.80 -6.10 17.51
C ALA A 147 2.56 -6.46 16.67
N SER A 148 2.38 -5.85 15.50
CA SER A 148 1.25 -6.11 14.61
C SER A 148 1.61 -7.11 13.51
N PRO A 149 0.82 -8.18 13.30
CA PRO A 149 1.02 -9.09 12.17
C PRO A 149 0.99 -8.39 10.81
N LEU A 150 0.22 -7.30 10.68
CA LEU A 150 0.05 -6.55 9.44
C LEU A 150 1.32 -5.79 9.03
N THR A 151 2.19 -5.44 9.98
CA THR A 151 3.34 -4.56 9.76
C THR A 151 4.67 -5.19 10.13
N ARG A 152 4.68 -6.41 10.65
CA ARG A 152 5.89 -7.13 11.06
C ARG A 152 6.99 -7.20 9.99
N PRO A 153 6.68 -7.32 8.68
CA PRO A 153 7.69 -7.29 7.63
C PRO A 153 8.32 -5.90 7.42
N ILE A 154 7.73 -4.83 7.96
CA ILE A 154 8.20 -3.45 7.77
C ILE A 154 9.29 -3.14 8.78
N ARG A 155 10.56 -3.23 8.36
CA ARG A 155 11.74 -3.00 9.21
C ARG A 155 12.48 -1.72 8.89
N HIS A 156 12.09 -1.04 7.81
CA HIS A 156 12.74 0.19 7.36
C HIS A 156 11.82 1.38 7.55
N LEU A 157 12.28 2.35 8.35
CA LEU A 157 11.60 3.62 8.58
C LEU A 157 12.43 4.76 8.00
N LEU A 158 11.80 5.65 7.23
CA LEU A 158 12.42 6.84 6.69
C LEU A 158 11.61 8.08 7.05
N TYR A 159 12.28 9.10 7.56
CA TYR A 159 11.66 10.37 7.92
C TYR A 159 11.71 11.35 6.75
N HIS A 160 10.55 11.77 6.28
CA HIS A 160 10.40 12.80 5.26
C HIS A 160 9.92 14.11 5.89
N ARG A 161 10.46 15.24 5.46
CA ARG A 161 10.13 16.54 6.06
C ARG A 161 8.65 16.92 5.84
N ARG A 162 8.16 16.70 4.60
CA ARG A 162 6.79 16.96 4.16
C ARG A 162 6.51 16.09 2.94
N PHE A 163 5.47 15.25 3.01
CA PHE A 163 5.15 14.37 1.89
C PHE A 163 4.75 15.14 0.63
N PRO A 164 5.13 14.65 -0.57
CA PRO A 164 4.60 15.15 -1.81
C PRO A 164 3.11 14.79 -1.92
N VAL A 165 2.25 15.79 -2.02
CA VAL A 165 0.79 15.61 -2.03
C VAL A 165 0.13 16.43 -3.13
N ASP A 166 -0.97 15.93 -3.68
CA ASP A 166 -1.86 16.70 -4.52
C ASP A 166 -2.78 17.56 -3.63
N ILE A 167 -2.51 18.85 -3.58
CA ILE A 167 -3.28 19.81 -2.78
C ILE A 167 -4.73 19.98 -3.27
N ARG A 168 -5.02 19.62 -4.52
CA ARG A 168 -6.36 19.72 -5.12
C ARG A 168 -7.26 18.54 -4.75
N HIS A 169 -6.67 17.42 -4.27
CA HIS A 169 -7.38 16.18 -3.99
C HIS A 169 -7.11 15.70 -2.56
N ASN A 170 -7.54 16.48 -1.57
CA ASN A 170 -7.48 16.13 -0.14
C ASN A 170 -6.10 15.63 0.31
N ALA A 171 -5.03 16.28 -0.18
CA ALA A 171 -3.66 15.93 0.15
C ALA A 171 -3.28 14.46 -0.19
N LYS A 172 -3.81 13.92 -1.28
CA LYS A 172 -3.43 12.59 -1.79
C LYS A 172 -1.92 12.51 -1.96
N ILE A 173 -1.30 11.52 -1.32
CA ILE A 173 0.15 11.31 -1.36
C ILE A 173 0.55 10.78 -2.74
N TYR A 174 1.57 11.40 -3.37
CA TYR A 174 2.23 10.90 -4.56
C TYR A 174 3.21 9.79 -4.19
N ARG A 175 2.71 8.56 -4.02
CA ARG A 175 3.47 7.40 -3.52
C ARG A 175 4.63 7.02 -4.42
N GLU A 176 4.50 7.19 -5.72
CA GLU A 176 5.56 6.91 -6.70
C GLU A 176 6.78 7.84 -6.48
N GLN A 177 6.52 9.13 -6.22
CA GLN A 177 7.58 10.09 -5.90
C GLN A 177 8.25 9.75 -4.57
N LEU A 178 7.44 9.35 -3.57
CA LEU A 178 7.93 8.97 -2.25
C LEU A 178 8.73 7.66 -2.32
N ALA A 179 8.31 6.68 -3.11
CA ALA A 179 9.05 5.44 -3.35
C ALA A 179 10.41 5.70 -4.03
N ALA A 180 10.44 6.55 -5.05
CA ALA A 180 11.68 6.94 -5.72
C ALA A 180 12.64 7.69 -4.77
N TRP A 181 12.12 8.55 -3.90
CA TRP A 181 12.91 9.21 -2.85
C TRP A 181 13.44 8.21 -1.83
N ALA A 182 12.60 7.27 -1.36
CA ALA A 182 12.98 6.25 -0.39
C ALA A 182 14.07 5.32 -0.94
N ALA A 183 13.97 4.91 -2.22
CA ALA A 183 14.96 4.07 -2.87
C ALA A 183 16.36 4.71 -2.87
N ARG A 184 16.45 6.01 -3.12
CA ARG A 184 17.75 6.73 -3.06
C ARG A 184 18.33 6.77 -1.65
N ARG A 185 17.48 6.91 -0.62
CA ARG A 185 17.89 6.96 0.79
C ARG A 185 18.37 5.62 1.32
N VAL A 186 17.67 4.53 0.96
CA VAL A 186 18.07 3.18 1.36
C VAL A 186 19.41 2.80 0.73
N LYS A 187 19.64 3.12 -0.55
CA LYS A 187 20.94 2.90 -1.21
C LYS A 187 22.07 3.67 -0.54
N ALA A 188 21.85 4.94 -0.19
CA ALA A 188 22.85 5.76 0.50
C ALA A 188 23.23 5.17 1.87
N GLN A 189 22.24 4.74 2.67
CA GLN A 189 22.48 4.11 3.97
C GLN A 189 23.26 2.79 3.86
N ALA A 190 22.99 1.98 2.82
CA ALA A 190 23.73 0.74 2.59
C ALA A 190 25.22 1.01 2.30
N ILE A 191 25.51 2.00 1.45
CA ILE A 191 26.89 2.41 1.12
C ILE A 191 27.62 2.95 2.36
N GLU A 192 26.96 3.77 3.18
CA GLU A 192 27.54 4.31 4.42
C GLU A 192 27.89 3.20 5.42
N ASN A 193 27.04 2.15 5.51
CA ASN A 193 27.27 1.02 6.40
C ASN A 193 28.39 0.07 5.89
N GLU A 194 28.55 -0.08 4.58
CA GLU A 194 29.62 -0.88 3.97
C GLU A 194 30.98 -0.17 3.99
N GLY A 195 30.98 1.17 4.03
CA GLY A 195 32.20 1.99 4.07
C GLY A 195 32.72 2.28 5.47
N ALA A 196 32.02 1.93 6.54
CA ALA A 196 32.49 2.09 7.90
C ALA A 196 33.57 1.04 8.21
N PRO A 197 34.82 1.41 8.55
CA PRO A 197 35.84 0.44 8.91
C PRO A 197 35.39 -0.32 10.15
N ASN A 198 35.50 -1.64 10.06
CA ASN A 198 35.25 -2.57 11.16
C ASN A 198 36.35 -2.34 12.22
N ASN A 199 36.17 -1.38 13.10
CA ASN A 199 37.04 -1.21 14.27
C ASN A 199 36.62 -2.26 15.31
N GLY A 200 37.24 -3.46 15.18
CA GLY A 200 37.24 -4.52 16.18
C GLY A 200 38.07 -4.15 17.40
#